data_d45eaf521a92de84e0d1daca410cd24f
#
_entry.id   d45eaf521a92de84e0d1daca410cd24f
#
_cell.length_a   1.000
_cell.length_b   1.000
_cell.length_c   1.000
_cell.angle_alpha   90.00
_cell.angle_beta   90.00
_cell.angle_gamma   90.00
#
_symmetry.space_group_name_H-M   'P 1'
#
loop_
_entity.id
_entity.type
_entity.pdbx_description
1 polymer ?
#
loop_
_entity_poly.entity_id
_entity_poly.type
_entity_poly.pdbx_seq_one_letter_code
_entity_poly.pdbx_strand_id
1 'polypeptide(L)'
;MLERFLQRLANEGRSSATLAAYRADLDDTMLDVAAELGLLPQRSRLPSDPTEREAAILRAYDGIELTAVTPDMLDGALAEFRTRPDPRFSTHPERAPDERSPATVARRTSAIRSFFAWAYKTQRIAADPAALLSPPKRRKRVPRALEQSLAGGALSNASSGSHWPERDALILALALACGLRLAEIATLRMVDLEGDPPQAMVVRGKGDKERRLGLPPVVTEALRAYFPTRTARLDELGLEAQTVVISSRARTVRGKPTVEASRESVVYVVDRVLRMIGARRPGVRVHALRHTFATLGLREGAFSLRQLQVALGHASLATTQIYTEVADEEIAAAMRLHPLADG
;
A
#
# COMPACT_ATOMS: atom_id res chain seq x y z
N MET A 1 -6.07 4.21 -26.79
CA MET A 1 -5.74 2.77 -26.62
C MET A 1 -5.47 2.40 -25.17
N LEU A 2 -4.71 3.19 -24.44
CA LEU A 2 -4.41 3.00 -23.02
C LEU A 2 -5.66 2.84 -22.15
N GLU A 3 -6.69 3.70 -22.34
CA GLU A 3 -7.94 3.61 -21.58
C GLU A 3 -8.62 2.23 -21.70
N ARG A 4 -8.66 1.67 -22.91
CA ARG A 4 -9.24 0.34 -23.14
C ARG A 4 -8.48 -0.78 -22.41
N PHE A 5 -7.16 -0.65 -22.36
CA PHE A 5 -6.31 -1.58 -21.60
C PHE A 5 -6.58 -1.47 -20.09
N LEU A 6 -6.63 -0.25 -19.55
CA LEU A 6 -6.90 -0.02 -18.14
C LEU A 6 -8.31 -0.46 -17.75
N GLN A 7 -9.31 -0.20 -18.59
CA GLN A 7 -10.67 -0.68 -18.38
C GLN A 7 -10.74 -2.21 -18.33
N ARG A 8 -10.01 -2.90 -19.21
CA ARG A 8 -9.90 -4.36 -19.13
C ARG A 8 -9.31 -4.82 -17.80
N LEU A 9 -8.21 -4.21 -17.36
CA LEU A 9 -7.61 -4.54 -16.06
C LEU A 9 -8.56 -4.27 -14.89
N ALA A 10 -9.39 -3.22 -14.98
CA ALA A 10 -10.44 -2.95 -14.00
C ALA A 10 -11.48 -4.07 -13.97
N ASN A 11 -11.93 -4.53 -15.14
CA ASN A 11 -12.87 -5.65 -15.28
C ASN A 11 -12.28 -6.99 -14.78
N GLU A 12 -10.95 -7.15 -14.85
CA GLU A 12 -10.22 -8.28 -14.26
C GLU A 12 -10.04 -8.16 -12.72
N GLY A 13 -10.65 -7.15 -12.09
CA GLY A 13 -10.58 -6.94 -10.63
C GLY A 13 -9.26 -6.35 -10.12
N ARG A 14 -8.48 -5.67 -10.96
CA ARG A 14 -7.30 -4.95 -10.50
C ARG A 14 -7.70 -3.74 -9.66
N SER A 15 -6.99 -3.51 -8.57
CA SER A 15 -7.28 -2.39 -7.67
C SER A 15 -7.06 -1.03 -8.35
N SER A 16 -7.83 0.00 -7.94
CA SER A 16 -7.67 1.38 -8.41
C SER A 16 -6.23 1.90 -8.27
N ALA A 17 -5.55 1.54 -7.18
CA ALA A 17 -4.14 1.89 -6.98
C ALA A 17 -3.20 1.23 -8.01
N THR A 18 -3.49 -0.02 -8.42
CA THR A 18 -2.73 -0.71 -9.47
C THR A 18 -2.96 -0.04 -10.83
N LEU A 19 -4.22 0.31 -11.13
CA LEU A 19 -4.59 0.99 -12.37
C LEU A 19 -3.93 2.36 -12.46
N ALA A 20 -3.97 3.16 -11.40
CA ALA A 20 -3.30 4.46 -11.33
C ALA A 20 -1.78 4.34 -11.50
N ALA A 21 -1.16 3.33 -10.88
CA ALA A 21 0.27 3.10 -11.02
C ALA A 21 0.66 2.67 -12.44
N TYR A 22 -0.14 1.80 -13.08
CA TYR A 22 0.10 1.37 -14.46
C TYR A 22 -0.11 2.51 -15.45
N ARG A 23 -1.17 3.32 -15.24
CA ARG A 23 -1.38 4.54 -16.02
C ARG A 23 -0.13 5.43 -15.97
N ALA A 24 0.31 5.82 -14.78
CA ALA A 24 1.45 6.70 -14.62
C ALA A 24 2.75 6.13 -15.22
N ASP A 25 2.96 4.81 -15.11
CA ASP A 25 4.12 4.15 -15.70
C ASP A 25 4.08 4.14 -17.22
N LEU A 26 2.91 3.87 -17.83
CA LEU A 26 2.73 3.84 -19.26
C LEU A 26 2.75 5.24 -19.85
N ASP A 27 2.05 6.21 -19.24
CA ASP A 27 2.09 7.60 -19.66
C ASP A 27 3.53 8.12 -19.72
N ASP A 28 4.29 7.88 -18.65
CA ASP A 28 5.67 8.34 -18.57
C ASP A 28 6.59 7.63 -19.60
N THR A 29 6.35 6.35 -19.89
CA THR A 29 7.08 5.62 -20.92
C THR A 29 6.73 6.11 -22.32
N MET A 30 5.44 6.36 -22.60
CA MET A 30 5.02 6.85 -23.92
C MET A 30 5.52 8.26 -24.20
N LEU A 31 5.75 9.09 -23.19
CA LEU A 31 6.41 10.39 -23.37
C LEU A 31 7.86 10.23 -23.86
N ASP A 32 8.60 9.25 -23.33
CA ASP A 32 9.96 9.00 -23.78
C ASP A 32 9.97 8.45 -25.23
N VAL A 33 9.07 7.52 -25.52
CA VAL A 33 8.87 6.98 -26.87
C VAL A 33 8.47 8.08 -27.86
N ALA A 34 7.55 8.98 -27.49
CA ALA A 34 7.14 10.10 -28.34
C ALA A 34 8.30 11.06 -28.65
N ALA A 35 9.19 11.28 -27.69
CA ALA A 35 10.38 12.10 -27.90
C ALA A 35 11.36 11.41 -28.87
N GLU A 36 11.53 10.11 -28.78
CA GLU A 36 12.40 9.33 -29.66
C GLU A 36 11.84 9.23 -31.09
N LEU A 37 10.52 9.18 -31.23
CA LEU A 37 9.84 9.27 -32.56
C LEU A 37 9.80 10.69 -33.13
N GLY A 38 10.33 11.70 -32.44
CA GLY A 38 10.32 13.08 -32.87
C GLY A 38 8.95 13.79 -32.79
N LEU A 39 7.98 13.18 -32.15
CA LEU A 39 6.62 13.71 -31.93
C LEU A 39 6.58 14.76 -30.82
N LEU A 40 7.55 14.69 -29.91
CA LEU A 40 7.74 15.63 -28.80
C LEU A 40 9.22 16.05 -28.71
N PRO A 41 9.52 17.28 -28.27
CA PRO A 41 10.86 17.59 -27.85
C PRO A 41 11.24 16.77 -26.62
N GLN A 42 12.55 16.63 -26.36
CA GLN A 42 13.01 16.02 -25.12
C GLN A 42 12.34 16.69 -23.90
N ARG A 43 12.09 15.94 -22.82
CA ARG A 43 11.36 16.42 -21.63
C ARG A 43 11.89 17.73 -21.06
N SER A 44 13.18 17.95 -21.12
CA SER A 44 13.85 19.21 -20.69
C SER A 44 13.46 20.42 -21.54
N ARG A 45 12.88 20.19 -22.71
CA ARG A 45 12.47 21.24 -23.66
C ARG A 45 10.93 21.34 -23.83
N LEU A 46 10.17 20.63 -22.99
CA LEU A 46 8.71 20.77 -22.98
C LEU A 46 8.31 22.19 -22.54
N PRO A 47 7.18 22.73 -23.06
CA PRO A 47 6.69 24.04 -22.66
C PRO A 47 6.59 24.20 -21.14
N SER A 48 6.93 25.39 -20.63
CA SER A 48 6.84 25.70 -19.21
C SER A 48 5.38 25.95 -18.79
N ASP A 49 4.55 26.43 -19.71
CA ASP A 49 3.11 26.63 -19.48
C ASP A 49 2.41 25.28 -19.35
N PRO A 50 1.65 25.03 -18.27
CA PRO A 50 0.98 23.76 -18.03
C PRO A 50 -0.02 23.38 -19.15
N THR A 51 -0.76 24.35 -19.68
CA THR A 51 -1.80 24.12 -20.69
C THR A 51 -1.17 23.77 -22.04
N GLU A 52 -0.15 24.52 -22.44
CA GLU A 52 0.62 24.24 -23.67
C GLU A 52 1.32 22.90 -23.59
N ARG A 53 1.89 22.59 -22.42
CA ARG A 53 2.55 21.32 -22.16
C ARG A 53 1.57 20.14 -22.25
N GLU A 54 0.39 20.25 -21.63
CA GLU A 54 -0.64 19.22 -21.72
C GLU A 54 -1.12 19.02 -23.16
N ALA A 55 -1.38 20.11 -23.88
CA ALA A 55 -1.78 20.04 -25.28
C ALA A 55 -0.71 19.40 -26.18
N ALA A 56 0.58 19.67 -25.95
CA ALA A 56 1.67 19.04 -26.67
C ALA A 56 1.74 17.53 -26.40
N ILE A 57 1.59 17.13 -25.14
CA ILE A 57 1.58 15.72 -24.71
C ILE A 57 0.40 14.97 -25.35
N LEU A 58 -0.80 15.54 -25.33
CA LEU A 58 -1.98 14.91 -25.93
C LEU A 58 -1.83 14.71 -27.44
N ARG A 59 -1.34 15.74 -28.15
CA ARG A 59 -1.06 15.61 -29.60
C ARG A 59 -0.03 14.53 -29.89
N ALA A 60 1.01 14.41 -29.10
CA ALA A 60 2.02 13.39 -29.28
C ALA A 60 1.47 11.97 -29.05
N TYR A 61 0.62 11.79 -28.03
CA TYR A 61 -0.04 10.52 -27.81
C TYR A 61 -0.94 10.08 -28.97
N ASP A 62 -1.66 11.02 -29.56
CA ASP A 62 -2.50 10.73 -30.72
C ASP A 62 -1.65 10.38 -31.97
N GLY A 63 -0.43 10.89 -32.04
CA GLY A 63 0.52 10.61 -33.12
C GLY A 63 1.33 9.32 -32.94
N ILE A 64 1.32 8.67 -31.78
CA ILE A 64 2.07 7.42 -31.59
C ILE A 64 1.37 6.26 -32.28
N GLU A 65 1.95 5.79 -33.38
CA GLU A 65 1.60 4.49 -33.94
C GLU A 65 2.32 3.39 -33.16
N LEU A 66 1.57 2.52 -32.48
CA LEU A 66 2.18 1.45 -31.66
C LEU A 66 3.04 0.48 -32.47
N THR A 67 2.81 0.40 -33.77
CA THR A 67 3.61 -0.41 -34.70
C THR A 67 5.02 0.16 -34.95
N ALA A 68 5.22 1.47 -34.70
CA ALA A 68 6.51 2.12 -34.77
C ALA A 68 7.36 1.97 -33.51
N VAL A 69 6.78 1.47 -32.41
CA VAL A 69 7.50 1.28 -31.14
C VAL A 69 8.40 0.06 -31.22
N THR A 70 9.70 0.27 -31.05
CA THR A 70 10.71 -0.79 -31.09
C THR A 70 11.13 -1.25 -29.69
N PRO A 71 11.72 -2.46 -29.58
CA PRO A 71 12.32 -2.91 -28.31
C PRO A 71 13.35 -1.92 -27.76
N ASP A 72 14.21 -1.35 -28.63
CA ASP A 72 15.27 -0.43 -28.24
C ASP A 72 14.73 0.86 -27.61
N MET A 73 13.64 1.41 -28.17
CA MET A 73 12.93 2.55 -27.58
C MET A 73 12.44 2.27 -26.16
N LEU A 74 11.91 1.08 -25.93
CA LEU A 74 11.41 0.68 -24.61
C LEU A 74 12.56 0.44 -23.60
N ASP A 75 13.65 -0.14 -24.05
CA ASP A 75 14.86 -0.30 -23.24
C ASP A 75 15.49 1.06 -22.91
N GLY A 76 15.58 1.97 -23.89
CA GLY A 76 16.04 3.35 -23.71
C GLY A 76 15.21 4.11 -22.69
N ALA A 77 13.88 4.06 -22.81
CA ALA A 77 12.94 4.67 -21.87
C ALA A 77 13.08 4.11 -20.44
N LEU A 78 13.33 2.81 -20.30
CA LEU A 78 13.59 2.18 -18.98
C LEU A 78 14.94 2.58 -18.40
N ALA A 79 15.98 2.67 -19.22
CA ALA A 79 17.32 3.12 -18.81
C ALA A 79 17.28 4.58 -18.31
N GLU A 80 16.65 5.47 -19.08
CA GLU A 80 16.46 6.86 -18.70
C GLU A 80 15.62 6.99 -17.41
N PHE A 81 14.52 6.23 -17.31
CA PHE A 81 13.71 6.22 -16.09
C PHE A 81 14.51 5.81 -14.86
N ARG A 82 15.44 4.88 -14.98
CA ARG A 82 16.26 4.40 -13.85
C ARG A 82 17.07 5.51 -13.21
N THR A 83 17.66 6.38 -14.00
CA THR A 83 18.57 7.44 -13.55
C THR A 83 17.89 8.81 -13.40
N ARG A 84 16.69 8.98 -13.98
CA ARG A 84 15.96 10.25 -13.91
C ARG A 84 15.65 10.63 -12.48
N PRO A 85 15.82 11.92 -12.10
CA PRO A 85 15.43 12.42 -10.77
C PRO A 85 14.00 12.06 -10.40
N ASP A 86 13.80 11.65 -9.16
CA ASP A 86 12.48 11.29 -8.67
C ASP A 86 11.74 12.55 -8.21
N PRO A 87 10.58 12.92 -8.79
CA PRO A 87 9.81 14.10 -8.39
C PRO A 87 9.45 14.15 -6.90
N ARG A 88 9.42 13.00 -6.23
CA ARG A 88 9.17 12.93 -4.77
C ARG A 88 10.27 13.60 -3.94
N PHE A 89 11.44 13.81 -4.51
CA PHE A 89 12.58 14.46 -3.89
C PHE A 89 12.86 15.85 -4.48
N SER A 90 11.91 16.44 -5.23
CA SER A 90 12.10 17.75 -5.87
C SER A 90 12.43 18.87 -4.87
N THR A 91 11.89 18.79 -3.65
CA THR A 91 12.16 19.76 -2.56
C THR A 91 13.41 19.43 -1.74
N HIS A 92 13.93 18.21 -1.86
CA HIS A 92 15.09 17.70 -1.14
C HIS A 92 15.93 16.80 -2.04
N PRO A 93 16.53 17.35 -3.12
CA PRO A 93 17.26 16.57 -4.12
C PRO A 93 18.48 15.82 -3.53
N GLU A 94 19.08 16.35 -2.46
CA GLU A 94 20.18 15.72 -1.73
C GLU A 94 19.80 14.39 -1.06
N ARG A 95 18.52 14.10 -0.91
CA ARG A 95 17.99 12.84 -0.37
C ARG A 95 17.58 11.85 -1.44
N ALA A 96 17.60 12.27 -2.70
CA ALA A 96 17.27 11.40 -3.80
C ALA A 96 18.33 10.31 -3.97
N PRO A 97 17.94 9.05 -4.18
CA PRO A 97 18.90 8.03 -4.57
C PRO A 97 19.35 8.28 -6.02
N ASP A 98 20.59 7.91 -6.34
CA ASP A 98 21.15 8.04 -7.69
C ASP A 98 20.34 7.27 -8.74
N GLU A 99 19.74 6.16 -8.32
CA GLU A 99 18.88 5.35 -9.17
C GLU A 99 17.56 5.00 -8.49
N ARG A 100 16.53 4.81 -9.31
CA ARG A 100 15.25 4.30 -8.82
C ARG A 100 15.36 2.88 -8.30
N SER A 101 14.54 2.56 -7.29
CA SER A 101 14.59 1.22 -6.69
C SER A 101 14.29 0.12 -7.71
N PRO A 102 14.96 -1.05 -7.64
CA PRO A 102 14.68 -2.18 -8.52
C PRO A 102 13.19 -2.59 -8.50
N ALA A 103 12.48 -2.39 -7.40
CA ALA A 103 11.05 -2.66 -7.30
C ALA A 103 10.21 -1.69 -8.15
N THR A 104 10.60 -0.42 -8.21
CA THR A 104 9.94 0.62 -9.01
C THR A 104 10.16 0.34 -10.50
N VAL A 105 11.39 0.03 -10.89
CA VAL A 105 11.73 -0.33 -12.27
C VAL A 105 11.00 -1.61 -12.69
N ALA A 106 10.99 -2.66 -11.86
CA ALA A 106 10.29 -3.92 -12.15
C ALA A 106 8.78 -3.73 -12.30
N ARG A 107 8.15 -2.82 -11.54
CA ARG A 107 6.73 -2.50 -11.69
C ARG A 107 6.46 -1.86 -13.05
N ARG A 108 7.28 -0.88 -13.45
CA ARG A 108 7.17 -0.23 -14.76
C ARG A 108 7.37 -1.23 -15.91
N THR A 109 8.41 -2.05 -15.87
CA THR A 109 8.63 -3.13 -16.84
C THR A 109 7.41 -4.04 -16.95
N SER A 110 6.79 -4.39 -15.80
CA SER A 110 5.58 -5.22 -15.80
C SER A 110 4.37 -4.52 -16.43
N ALA A 111 4.22 -3.20 -16.24
CA ALA A 111 3.15 -2.43 -16.87
C ALA A 111 3.33 -2.38 -18.40
N ILE A 112 4.54 -2.08 -18.88
CA ILE A 112 4.90 -2.05 -20.31
C ILE A 112 4.63 -3.42 -20.94
N ARG A 113 5.17 -4.49 -20.40
CA ARG A 113 4.96 -5.85 -20.91
C ARG A 113 3.49 -6.24 -20.93
N SER A 114 2.73 -5.90 -19.89
CA SER A 114 1.31 -6.20 -19.82
C SER A 114 0.51 -5.47 -20.91
N PHE A 115 0.86 -4.22 -21.18
CA PHE A 115 0.22 -3.40 -22.20
C PHE A 115 0.50 -3.93 -23.61
N PHE A 116 1.76 -4.13 -23.98
CA PHE A 116 2.13 -4.59 -25.33
C PHE A 116 1.72 -6.04 -25.57
N ALA A 117 1.81 -6.92 -24.59
CA ALA A 117 1.27 -8.28 -24.68
C ALA A 117 -0.26 -8.28 -24.91
N TRP A 118 -0.99 -7.37 -24.28
CA TRP A 118 -2.41 -7.17 -24.58
C TRP A 118 -2.64 -6.66 -25.99
N ALA A 119 -1.89 -5.65 -26.43
CA ALA A 119 -2.02 -5.09 -27.78
C ALA A 119 -1.73 -6.17 -28.85
N TYR A 120 -0.72 -6.99 -28.63
CA TYR A 120 -0.39 -8.11 -29.52
C TYR A 120 -1.49 -9.18 -29.52
N LYS A 121 -1.94 -9.65 -28.35
CA LYS A 121 -3.00 -10.66 -28.25
C LYS A 121 -4.34 -10.22 -28.84
N THR A 122 -4.60 -8.90 -28.86
CA THR A 122 -5.80 -8.33 -29.47
C THR A 122 -5.58 -7.87 -30.90
N GLN A 123 -4.49 -8.31 -31.55
CA GLN A 123 -4.15 -8.05 -32.95
C GLN A 123 -4.09 -6.56 -33.32
N ARG A 124 -3.69 -5.71 -32.38
CA ARG A 124 -3.49 -4.27 -32.60
C ARG A 124 -2.09 -3.94 -33.09
N ILE A 125 -1.17 -4.82 -32.85
CA ILE A 125 0.22 -4.80 -33.33
C ILE A 125 0.58 -6.20 -33.80
N ALA A 126 1.46 -6.29 -34.82
CA ALA A 126 1.87 -7.55 -35.40
C ALA A 126 2.93 -8.30 -34.58
N ALA A 127 3.69 -7.58 -33.76
CA ALA A 127 4.72 -8.14 -32.87
C ALA A 127 4.68 -7.40 -31.52
N ASP A 128 5.12 -8.10 -30.44
CA ASP A 128 5.21 -7.51 -29.09
C ASP A 128 6.63 -6.95 -28.89
N PRO A 129 6.84 -5.61 -28.92
CA PRO A 129 8.15 -5.01 -28.74
C PRO A 129 8.66 -5.15 -27.30
N ALA A 130 7.80 -5.48 -26.33
CA ALA A 130 8.15 -5.65 -24.93
C ALA A 130 8.44 -7.11 -24.56
N ALA A 131 8.41 -8.06 -25.52
CA ALA A 131 8.56 -9.48 -25.23
C ALA A 131 9.90 -9.82 -24.54
N LEU A 132 10.99 -9.16 -24.95
CA LEU A 132 12.34 -9.36 -24.43
C LEU A 132 12.66 -8.52 -23.19
N LEU A 133 11.83 -7.55 -22.83
CA LEU A 133 12.06 -6.74 -21.64
C LEU A 133 12.09 -7.61 -20.38
N SER A 134 13.17 -7.53 -19.63
CA SER A 134 13.33 -8.29 -18.41
C SER A 134 13.31 -7.35 -17.19
N PRO A 135 12.45 -7.61 -16.18
CA PRO A 135 12.49 -6.85 -14.96
C PRO A 135 13.83 -7.09 -14.25
N PRO A 136 14.39 -6.08 -13.59
CA PRO A 136 15.63 -6.22 -12.84
C PRO A 136 15.49 -7.32 -11.78
N LYS A 137 16.55 -8.13 -11.60
CA LYS A 137 16.58 -9.17 -10.57
C LYS A 137 16.34 -8.54 -9.19
N ARG A 138 15.24 -8.87 -8.55
CA ARG A 138 14.94 -8.41 -7.20
C ARG A 138 15.71 -9.29 -6.21
N ARG A 139 16.65 -8.71 -5.49
CA ARG A 139 17.16 -9.38 -4.29
C ARG A 139 15.99 -9.54 -3.32
N LYS A 140 15.58 -10.75 -3.03
CA LYS A 140 14.62 -11.04 -1.97
C LYS A 140 15.23 -10.56 -0.65
N ARG A 141 14.92 -9.33 -0.24
CA ARG A 141 15.24 -8.91 1.13
C ARG A 141 14.26 -9.66 2.03
N VAL A 142 14.78 -10.48 2.92
CA VAL A 142 13.99 -11.06 4.00
C VAL A 142 13.48 -9.88 4.83
N PRO A 143 12.16 -9.69 4.97
CA PRO A 143 11.63 -8.65 5.83
C PRO A 143 12.17 -8.92 7.25
N ARG A 144 12.67 -7.88 7.91
CA ARG A 144 13.16 -8.02 9.30
C ARG A 144 11.98 -7.76 10.22
N ALA A 145 11.57 -8.79 10.95
CA ALA A 145 10.70 -8.64 12.10
C ALA A 145 11.43 -7.84 13.20
N LEU A 146 10.68 -7.13 14.01
CA LEU A 146 11.20 -6.58 15.26
C LEU A 146 11.41 -7.73 16.26
N GLU A 147 12.40 -7.61 17.10
CA GLU A 147 12.51 -8.44 18.28
C GLU A 147 11.32 -8.17 19.22
N GLN A 148 10.94 -9.15 20.02
CA GLN A 148 9.78 -9.06 20.91
C GLN A 148 9.89 -7.88 21.88
N SER A 149 11.07 -7.65 22.45
CA SER A 149 11.34 -6.51 23.33
C SER A 149 11.12 -5.16 22.64
N LEU A 150 11.55 -5.03 21.38
CA LEU A 150 11.32 -3.81 20.60
C LEU A 150 9.84 -3.66 20.21
N ALA A 151 9.14 -4.76 19.95
CA ALA A 151 7.72 -4.73 19.62
C ALA A 151 6.88 -4.34 20.86
N GLY A 152 7.18 -4.90 22.03
CA GLY A 152 6.60 -4.48 23.31
C GLY A 152 6.94 -3.02 23.63
N GLY A 153 8.20 -2.61 23.44
CA GLY A 153 8.60 -1.22 23.56
C GLY A 153 7.85 -0.27 22.61
N ALA A 154 7.49 -0.71 21.39
CA ALA A 154 6.68 0.07 20.49
C ALA A 154 5.25 0.26 21.02
N LEU A 155 4.65 -0.77 21.60
CA LEU A 155 3.33 -0.68 22.24
C LEU A 155 3.36 0.26 23.45
N SER A 156 4.29 0.05 24.38
CA SER A 156 4.41 0.85 25.60
C SER A 156 4.71 2.34 25.30
N ASN A 157 5.44 2.64 24.22
CA ASN A 157 5.78 4.01 23.85
C ASN A 157 4.86 4.61 22.75
N ALA A 158 3.79 3.92 22.38
CA ALA A 158 2.88 4.39 21.32
C ALA A 158 2.30 5.78 21.62
N SER A 159 1.99 6.05 22.87
CA SER A 159 1.43 7.31 23.37
C SER A 159 2.47 8.42 23.54
N SER A 160 3.76 8.10 23.66
CA SER A 160 4.81 9.05 23.99
C SER A 160 5.02 10.06 22.85
N GLY A 161 5.09 11.36 23.18
CA GLY A 161 5.25 12.44 22.20
C GLY A 161 4.10 12.51 21.17
N SER A 162 2.93 11.96 21.48
CA SER A 162 1.75 12.02 20.65
C SER A 162 0.87 13.22 21.00
N HIS A 163 0.28 13.81 19.98
CA HIS A 163 -0.81 14.78 20.16
C HIS A 163 -2.17 14.11 20.40
N TRP A 164 -2.26 12.80 20.21
CA TRP A 164 -3.45 12.01 20.46
C TRP A 164 -3.04 10.58 20.88
N PRO A 165 -2.65 10.43 22.17
CA PRO A 165 -2.06 9.21 22.73
C PRO A 165 -2.93 7.95 22.52
N GLU A 166 -4.22 8.04 22.79
CA GLU A 166 -5.15 6.91 22.74
C GLU A 166 -5.33 6.40 21.32
N ARG A 167 -5.41 7.31 20.33
CA ARG A 167 -5.47 6.95 18.91
C ARG A 167 -4.21 6.24 18.46
N ASP A 168 -3.06 6.77 18.83
CA ASP A 168 -1.79 6.25 18.38
C ASP A 168 -1.49 4.88 19.02
N ALA A 169 -1.89 4.69 20.28
CA ALA A 169 -1.85 3.39 20.94
C ALA A 169 -2.72 2.35 20.21
N LEU A 170 -3.95 2.71 19.83
CA LEU A 170 -4.83 1.82 19.06
C LEU A 170 -4.22 1.45 17.71
N ILE A 171 -3.64 2.40 16.98
CA ILE A 171 -2.98 2.13 15.69
C ILE A 171 -1.87 1.10 15.84
N LEU A 172 -1.02 1.24 16.87
CA LEU A 172 0.08 0.30 17.12
C LEU A 172 -0.45 -1.07 17.58
N ALA A 173 -1.45 -1.12 18.44
CA ALA A 173 -2.08 -2.37 18.88
C ALA A 173 -2.69 -3.14 17.69
N LEU A 174 -3.45 -2.48 16.82
CA LEU A 174 -4.00 -3.10 15.61
C LEU A 174 -2.90 -3.62 14.66
N ALA A 175 -1.80 -2.90 14.55
CA ALA A 175 -0.69 -3.29 13.68
C ALA A 175 0.13 -4.47 14.22
N LEU A 176 0.43 -4.47 15.53
CA LEU A 176 1.34 -5.42 16.18
C LEU A 176 0.62 -6.63 16.79
N ALA A 177 -0.58 -6.45 17.37
CA ALA A 177 -1.30 -7.54 18.03
C ALA A 177 -2.39 -8.17 17.15
N CYS A 178 -2.82 -7.50 16.04
CA CYS A 178 -3.74 -8.07 15.05
C CYS A 178 -3.11 -8.24 13.66
N GLY A 179 -1.91 -7.74 13.44
CA GLY A 179 -1.21 -7.86 12.16
C GLY A 179 -1.91 -7.18 10.98
N LEU A 180 -2.73 -6.15 11.22
CA LEU A 180 -3.45 -5.45 10.16
C LEU A 180 -2.51 -4.72 9.20
N ARG A 181 -2.92 -4.65 7.92
CA ARG A 181 -2.28 -3.75 6.95
C ARG A 181 -2.66 -2.31 7.27
N LEU A 182 -1.79 -1.35 6.93
CA LEU A 182 -2.09 0.08 7.14
C LEU A 182 -3.38 0.54 6.48
N ALA A 183 -3.65 0.07 5.27
CA ALA A 183 -4.89 0.39 4.59
C ALA A 183 -6.10 -0.20 5.35
N GLU A 184 -5.97 -1.41 5.89
CA GLU A 184 -7.02 -2.05 6.70
C GLU A 184 -7.28 -1.25 7.98
N ILE A 185 -6.22 -0.77 8.66
CA ILE A 185 -6.36 0.10 9.85
C ILE A 185 -7.07 1.42 9.49
N ALA A 186 -6.67 2.05 8.39
CA ALA A 186 -7.27 3.33 7.96
C ALA A 186 -8.73 3.21 7.51
N THR A 187 -9.13 2.03 7.02
CA THR A 187 -10.47 1.80 6.46
C THR A 187 -11.37 0.92 7.33
N LEU A 188 -10.92 0.47 8.50
CA LEU A 188 -11.73 -0.28 9.46
C LEU A 188 -12.92 0.58 9.92
N ARG A 189 -14.14 0.09 9.76
CA ARG A 189 -15.35 0.85 10.08
C ARG A 189 -15.89 0.47 11.45
N MET A 190 -16.65 1.38 12.05
CA MET A 190 -17.34 1.12 13.32
C MET A 190 -18.28 -0.10 13.25
N VAL A 191 -18.98 -0.27 12.13
CA VAL A 191 -19.88 -1.42 11.88
C VAL A 191 -19.15 -2.75 11.71
N ASP A 192 -17.84 -2.73 11.52
CA ASP A 192 -17.02 -3.93 11.40
C ASP A 192 -16.54 -4.45 12.77
N LEU A 193 -16.83 -3.74 13.85
CA LEU A 193 -16.56 -4.19 15.23
C LEU A 193 -17.76 -4.95 15.76
N GLU A 194 -17.52 -6.07 16.42
CA GLU A 194 -18.54 -6.96 16.94
C GLU A 194 -18.48 -7.04 18.47
N GLY A 195 -19.64 -6.92 19.10
CA GLY A 195 -19.81 -6.92 20.57
C GLY A 195 -19.78 -5.53 21.20
N ASP A 196 -20.25 -5.45 22.44
CA ASP A 196 -20.20 -4.26 23.28
C ASP A 196 -19.83 -4.69 24.70
N PRO A 197 -18.56 -4.47 25.16
CA PRO A 197 -17.43 -3.91 24.40
C PRO A 197 -17.00 -4.79 23.20
N PRO A 198 -16.35 -4.24 22.18
CA PRO A 198 -15.91 -5.00 21.02
C PRO A 198 -14.98 -6.16 21.38
N GLN A 199 -15.29 -7.37 20.88
CA GLN A 199 -14.53 -8.61 21.10
C GLN A 199 -13.97 -9.21 19.83
N ALA A 200 -14.49 -8.80 18.67
CA ALA A 200 -14.02 -9.21 17.37
C ALA A 200 -14.17 -8.09 16.34
N MET A 201 -13.56 -8.27 15.19
CA MET A 201 -13.68 -7.35 14.05
C MET A 201 -13.69 -8.12 12.73
N VAL A 202 -14.41 -7.59 11.74
CA VAL A 202 -14.38 -8.04 10.35
C VAL A 202 -13.42 -7.16 9.56
N VAL A 203 -12.40 -7.74 8.99
CA VAL A 203 -11.38 -7.00 8.22
C VAL A 203 -11.54 -7.29 6.74
N ARG A 204 -11.76 -6.24 5.94
CA ARG A 204 -11.85 -6.33 4.48
C ARG A 204 -10.48 -6.21 3.84
N GLY A 205 -10.12 -7.23 3.06
CA GLY A 205 -8.86 -7.32 2.35
C GLY A 205 -8.97 -7.00 0.86
N LYS A 206 -7.92 -7.29 0.11
CA LYS A 206 -7.89 -7.11 -1.34
C LYS A 206 -8.91 -8.04 -2.02
N GLY A 207 -9.73 -7.47 -2.92
CA GLY A 207 -10.74 -8.23 -3.68
C GLY A 207 -11.97 -8.54 -2.84
N ASP A 208 -12.29 -7.68 -1.88
CA ASP A 208 -13.45 -7.73 -1.00
C ASP A 208 -13.56 -9.03 -0.16
N LYS A 209 -12.42 -9.67 0.05
CA LYS A 209 -12.34 -10.84 0.94
C LYS A 209 -12.36 -10.39 2.38
N GLU A 210 -13.35 -10.85 3.10
CA GLU A 210 -13.50 -10.60 4.54
C GLU A 210 -12.82 -11.70 5.37
N ARG A 211 -12.34 -11.32 6.55
CA ARG A 211 -11.92 -12.24 7.59
C ARG A 211 -12.30 -11.70 8.96
N ARG A 212 -12.72 -12.57 9.82
CA ARG A 212 -13.05 -12.28 11.22
C ARG A 212 -11.82 -12.49 12.10
N LEU A 213 -11.51 -11.53 12.96
CA LEU A 213 -10.42 -11.63 13.93
C LEU A 213 -10.96 -11.34 15.33
N GLY A 214 -10.61 -12.18 16.31
CA GLY A 214 -10.80 -11.87 17.72
C GLY A 214 -9.92 -10.71 18.15
N LEU A 215 -10.38 -9.89 19.06
CA LEU A 215 -9.61 -8.78 19.61
C LEU A 215 -8.84 -9.23 20.87
N PRO A 216 -7.50 -9.16 20.85
CA PRO A 216 -6.73 -9.39 22.07
C PRO A 216 -6.92 -8.25 23.09
N PRO A 217 -6.69 -8.49 24.39
CA PRO A 217 -6.92 -7.52 25.47
C PRO A 217 -6.33 -6.14 25.20
N VAL A 218 -5.08 -6.05 24.74
CA VAL A 218 -4.40 -4.79 24.42
C VAL A 218 -5.18 -3.94 23.41
N VAL A 219 -5.87 -4.56 22.45
CA VAL A 219 -6.68 -3.84 21.45
C VAL A 219 -8.02 -3.39 22.04
N THR A 220 -8.66 -4.25 22.83
CA THR A 220 -9.93 -3.91 23.52
C THR A 220 -9.72 -2.75 24.49
N GLU A 221 -8.64 -2.74 25.25
CA GLU A 221 -8.27 -1.63 26.12
C GLU A 221 -7.97 -0.35 25.36
N ALA A 222 -7.20 -0.45 24.27
CA ALA A 222 -6.92 0.70 23.43
C ALA A 222 -8.21 1.28 22.80
N LEU A 223 -9.17 0.46 22.38
CA LEU A 223 -10.48 0.91 21.90
C LEU A 223 -11.26 1.62 23.00
N ARG A 224 -11.29 1.03 24.21
CA ARG A 224 -11.98 1.62 25.38
C ARG A 224 -11.42 3.01 25.73
N ALA A 225 -10.10 3.18 25.69
CA ALA A 225 -9.46 4.47 25.93
C ALA A 225 -9.70 5.48 24.81
N TYR A 226 -9.73 5.00 23.57
CA TYR A 226 -9.83 5.88 22.40
C TYR A 226 -11.25 6.37 22.10
N PHE A 227 -12.29 5.56 22.27
CA PHE A 227 -13.65 5.94 21.86
C PHE A 227 -14.17 7.23 22.51
N PRO A 228 -13.99 7.48 23.80
CA PRO A 228 -14.41 8.76 24.40
C PRO A 228 -13.73 9.97 23.73
N THR A 229 -12.41 9.88 23.49
CA THR A 229 -11.64 10.98 22.89
C THR A 229 -11.98 11.17 21.40
N ARG A 230 -12.32 10.05 20.71
CA ARG A 230 -12.81 10.08 19.32
C ARG A 230 -14.16 10.82 19.23
N THR A 231 -15.10 10.48 20.09
CA THR A 231 -16.43 11.12 20.13
C THR A 231 -16.30 12.62 20.40
N ALA A 232 -15.57 12.99 21.45
CA ALA A 232 -15.31 14.39 21.77
C ALA A 232 -14.68 15.16 20.57
N ARG A 233 -13.79 14.51 19.83
CA ARG A 233 -13.16 15.13 18.66
C ARG A 233 -14.13 15.31 17.49
N LEU A 234 -15.03 14.38 17.27
CA LEU A 234 -16.06 14.50 16.23
C LEU A 234 -17.03 15.62 16.56
N ASP A 235 -17.45 15.70 17.82
CA ASP A 235 -18.35 16.76 18.33
C ASP A 235 -17.71 18.15 18.17
N GLU A 236 -16.42 18.29 18.54
CA GLU A 236 -15.65 19.53 18.39
C GLU A 236 -15.58 20.01 16.92
N LEU A 237 -15.45 19.06 15.99
CA LEU A 237 -15.32 19.37 14.56
C LEU A 237 -16.67 19.48 13.85
N GLY A 238 -17.77 19.08 14.49
CA GLY A 238 -19.09 18.99 13.87
C GLY A 238 -19.13 18.03 12.67
N LEU A 239 -18.38 16.93 12.73
CA LEU A 239 -18.23 15.98 11.64
C LEU A 239 -18.54 14.56 12.09
N GLU A 240 -18.99 13.74 11.16
CA GLU A 240 -19.16 12.30 11.35
C GLU A 240 -18.06 11.51 10.65
N ALA A 241 -17.78 10.32 11.13
CA ALA A 241 -16.86 9.37 10.50
C ALA A 241 -17.34 7.94 10.67
N GLN A 242 -17.30 7.18 9.59
CA GLN A 242 -17.63 5.77 9.60
C GLN A 242 -16.45 4.90 10.04
N THR A 243 -15.22 5.39 9.87
CA THR A 243 -14.01 4.65 10.25
C THR A 243 -13.74 4.71 11.75
N VAL A 244 -13.16 3.63 12.28
CA VAL A 244 -12.71 3.54 13.68
C VAL A 244 -11.64 4.59 13.94
N VAL A 245 -10.57 4.59 13.16
CA VAL A 245 -9.47 5.54 13.30
C VAL A 245 -9.76 6.80 12.52
N ILE A 246 -9.69 7.95 13.18
CA ILE A 246 -9.88 9.27 12.57
C ILE A 246 -8.63 10.15 12.65
N SER A 247 -8.58 11.17 11.81
CA SER A 247 -7.52 12.17 11.81
C SER A 247 -7.73 13.18 12.94
N SER A 248 -6.65 13.74 13.47
CA SER A 248 -6.72 14.84 14.47
C SER A 248 -7.19 16.16 13.87
N ARG A 249 -7.22 16.30 12.56
CA ARG A 249 -7.66 17.51 11.85
C ARG A 249 -8.58 17.15 10.70
N ALA A 250 -9.57 17.98 10.46
CA ALA A 250 -10.37 17.91 9.26
C ALA A 250 -9.50 18.18 8.01
N ARG A 251 -9.80 17.51 6.92
CA ARG A 251 -9.20 17.73 5.60
C ARG A 251 -10.28 17.72 4.54
N THR A 252 -10.05 18.35 3.41
CA THR A 252 -11.00 18.34 2.30
C THR A 252 -10.60 17.26 1.30
N VAL A 253 -11.55 16.38 0.98
CA VAL A 253 -11.38 15.33 -0.05
C VAL A 253 -12.53 15.48 -1.03
N ARG A 254 -12.21 15.70 -2.30
CA ARG A 254 -13.21 15.94 -3.37
C ARG A 254 -14.25 17.00 -2.99
N GLY A 255 -13.79 18.11 -2.40
CA GLY A 255 -14.64 19.21 -2.00
C GLY A 255 -15.46 19.01 -0.71
N LYS A 256 -15.35 17.87 -0.05
CA LYS A 256 -16.08 17.57 1.20
C LYS A 256 -15.13 17.48 2.38
N PRO A 257 -15.48 18.06 3.54
CA PRO A 257 -14.70 17.90 4.75
C PRO A 257 -14.79 16.45 5.23
N THR A 258 -13.68 15.91 5.70
CA THR A 258 -13.60 14.57 6.30
C THR A 258 -12.56 14.55 7.40
N VAL A 259 -12.77 13.70 8.37
CA VAL A 259 -11.81 13.37 9.44
C VAL A 259 -11.36 11.92 9.40
N GLU A 260 -11.80 11.14 8.42
CA GLU A 260 -11.34 9.77 8.28
C GLU A 260 -9.82 9.72 8.11
N ALA A 261 -9.16 8.78 8.79
CA ALA A 261 -7.72 8.66 8.71
C ALA A 261 -7.28 8.28 7.29
N SER A 262 -6.24 8.94 6.80
CA SER A 262 -5.57 8.49 5.59
C SER A 262 -4.52 7.43 5.91
N ARG A 263 -4.13 6.65 4.91
CA ARG A 263 -3.02 5.72 5.04
C ARG A 263 -1.73 6.43 5.49
N GLU A 264 -1.51 7.63 5.00
CA GLU A 264 -0.32 8.45 5.32
C GLU A 264 -0.30 8.87 6.79
N SER A 265 -1.47 9.19 7.38
CA SER A 265 -1.56 9.50 8.80
C SER A 265 -1.23 8.30 9.68
N VAL A 266 -1.66 7.10 9.31
CA VAL A 266 -1.28 5.86 10.00
C VAL A 266 0.22 5.56 9.84
N VAL A 267 0.79 5.77 8.64
CA VAL A 267 2.24 5.68 8.40
C VAL A 267 3.02 6.61 9.31
N TYR A 268 2.57 7.86 9.44
CA TYR A 268 3.22 8.87 10.27
C TYR A 268 3.33 8.43 11.73
N VAL A 269 2.23 7.92 12.30
CA VAL A 269 2.22 7.43 13.69
C VAL A 269 3.23 6.30 13.87
N VAL A 270 3.17 5.29 13.01
CA VAL A 270 4.08 4.14 13.09
C VAL A 270 5.55 4.56 12.90
N ASP A 271 5.84 5.41 11.90
CA ASP A 271 7.21 5.90 11.66
C ASP A 271 7.74 6.74 12.83
N ARG A 272 6.88 7.51 13.52
CA ARG A 272 7.23 8.24 14.73
C ARG A 272 7.68 7.31 15.83
N VAL A 273 6.88 6.29 16.14
CA VAL A 273 7.19 5.32 17.20
C VAL A 273 8.44 4.52 16.86
N LEU A 274 8.58 4.01 15.63
CA LEU A 274 9.77 3.26 15.20
C LEU A 274 11.06 4.09 15.31
N ARG A 275 10.99 5.40 15.05
CA ARG A 275 12.13 6.30 15.27
C ARG A 275 12.46 6.45 16.73
N MET A 276 11.45 6.65 17.57
CA MET A 276 11.59 6.85 19.01
C MET A 276 12.28 5.67 19.70
N ILE A 277 11.90 4.43 19.35
CA ILE A 277 12.51 3.21 19.90
C ILE A 277 13.82 2.80 19.17
N GLY A 278 14.36 3.62 18.28
CA GLY A 278 15.58 3.30 17.52
C GLY A 278 15.44 2.15 16.51
N ALA A 279 14.22 1.69 16.25
CA ALA A 279 13.95 0.57 15.34
C ALA A 279 13.85 0.98 13.86
N ARG A 280 13.85 2.27 13.56
CA ARG A 280 13.76 2.81 12.20
C ARG A 280 15.06 2.58 11.44
N ARG A 281 15.10 1.53 10.62
CA ARG A 281 16.25 1.13 9.80
C ARG A 281 15.84 0.94 8.34
N PRO A 282 16.78 0.98 7.37
CA PRO A 282 16.47 0.59 5.99
C PRO A 282 15.87 -0.81 5.93
N GLY A 283 14.64 -0.93 5.41
CA GLY A 283 13.87 -2.18 5.33
C GLY A 283 12.92 -2.43 6.50
N VAL A 284 13.04 -1.75 7.64
CA VAL A 284 12.05 -1.74 8.72
C VAL A 284 11.09 -0.58 8.49
N ARG A 285 9.99 -0.87 7.89
CA ARG A 285 8.88 0.07 7.66
C ARG A 285 7.61 -0.55 8.24
N VAL A 286 6.51 0.08 8.05
CA VAL A 286 5.21 -0.35 8.59
C VAL A 286 4.84 -1.80 8.28
N HIS A 287 5.25 -2.34 7.12
CA HIS A 287 5.08 -3.78 6.84
C HIS A 287 5.89 -4.68 7.78
N ALA A 288 6.93 -4.15 8.44
CA ALA A 288 7.68 -4.90 9.45
C ALA A 288 6.81 -5.24 10.66
N LEU A 289 5.86 -4.38 11.07
CA LEU A 289 4.99 -4.65 12.22
C LEU A 289 4.12 -5.88 11.98
N ARG A 290 3.50 -5.97 10.81
CA ARG A 290 2.72 -7.16 10.43
C ARG A 290 3.60 -8.41 10.30
N HIS A 291 4.84 -8.25 9.82
CA HIS A 291 5.79 -9.36 9.76
C HIS A 291 6.23 -9.77 11.18
N THR A 292 6.38 -8.80 12.08
CA THR A 292 6.64 -9.05 13.51
C THR A 292 5.52 -9.86 14.14
N PHE A 293 4.26 -9.47 13.97
CA PHE A 293 3.11 -10.25 14.40
C PHE A 293 3.19 -11.69 13.91
N ALA A 294 3.43 -11.88 12.61
CA ALA A 294 3.52 -13.19 12.01
C ALA A 294 4.66 -14.04 12.59
N THR A 295 5.85 -13.43 12.71
CA THR A 295 7.04 -14.13 13.18
C THR A 295 6.95 -14.50 14.64
N LEU A 296 6.48 -13.59 15.49
CA LEU A 296 6.30 -13.84 16.93
C LEU A 296 5.22 -14.90 17.15
N GLY A 297 4.05 -14.77 16.50
CA GLY A 297 2.97 -15.72 16.66
C GLY A 297 3.33 -17.16 16.24
N LEU A 298 4.16 -17.32 15.19
CA LEU A 298 4.67 -18.65 14.80
C LEU A 298 5.75 -19.16 15.77
N ARG A 299 6.70 -18.29 16.12
CA ARG A 299 7.85 -18.68 16.97
C ARG A 299 7.42 -19.12 18.36
N GLU A 300 6.47 -18.43 18.94
CA GLU A 300 5.94 -18.72 20.29
C GLU A 300 4.79 -19.75 20.24
N GLY A 301 4.46 -20.30 19.08
CA GLY A 301 3.45 -21.36 18.97
C GLY A 301 1.99 -20.90 19.13
N ALA A 302 1.75 -19.57 19.16
CA ALA A 302 0.40 -19.02 19.28
C ALA A 302 -0.46 -19.34 18.04
N PHE A 303 0.16 -19.42 16.86
CA PHE A 303 -0.50 -19.75 15.61
C PHE A 303 0.17 -20.94 14.92
N SER A 304 -0.63 -21.86 14.41
CA SER A 304 -0.19 -22.70 13.31
C SER A 304 0.00 -21.87 12.03
N LEU A 305 0.79 -22.37 11.08
CA LEU A 305 0.97 -21.68 9.79
C LEU A 305 -0.36 -21.41 9.08
N ARG A 306 -1.31 -22.33 9.19
CA ARG A 306 -2.64 -22.22 8.58
C ARG A 306 -3.48 -21.12 9.23
N GLN A 307 -3.56 -21.12 10.56
CA GLN A 307 -4.25 -20.06 11.31
C GLN A 307 -3.68 -18.68 10.99
N LEU A 308 -2.34 -18.58 10.94
CA LEU A 308 -1.69 -17.32 10.60
C LEU A 308 -2.01 -16.88 9.16
N GLN A 309 -2.06 -17.79 8.18
CA GLN A 309 -2.44 -17.46 6.82
C GLN A 309 -3.86 -16.90 6.73
N VAL A 310 -4.81 -17.48 7.47
CA VAL A 310 -6.19 -17.00 7.55
C VAL A 310 -6.23 -15.64 8.25
N ALA A 311 -5.62 -15.52 9.43
CA ALA A 311 -5.55 -14.26 10.19
C ALA A 311 -4.95 -13.11 9.37
N LEU A 312 -3.95 -13.40 8.56
CA LEU A 312 -3.33 -12.41 7.70
C LEU A 312 -4.09 -12.16 6.38
N GLY A 313 -5.03 -13.01 5.98
CA GLY A 313 -5.74 -12.89 4.70
C GLY A 313 -4.77 -12.97 3.51
N HIS A 314 -3.88 -13.97 3.50
CA HIS A 314 -2.97 -14.23 2.37
C HIS A 314 -3.73 -14.97 1.27
N ALA A 315 -3.98 -14.26 0.15
CA ALA A 315 -4.72 -14.78 -1.00
C ALA A 315 -3.96 -15.82 -1.86
N SER A 316 -2.73 -16.16 -1.52
CA SER A 316 -1.89 -17.04 -2.33
C SER A 316 -1.65 -18.39 -1.68
N LEU A 317 -2.62 -19.26 -1.84
CA LEU A 317 -2.37 -20.66 -2.18
C LEU A 317 -3.27 -20.93 -3.37
N ALA A 318 -2.72 -20.86 -4.56
CA ALA A 318 -3.28 -21.51 -5.73
C ALA A 318 -3.49 -22.97 -5.36
N THR A 319 -4.73 -23.42 -5.53
CA THR A 319 -5.16 -24.82 -5.40
C THR A 319 -5.04 -25.45 -4.02
N THR A 320 -6.09 -25.34 -3.21
CA THR A 320 -6.68 -26.54 -2.61
C THR A 320 -8.05 -26.22 -2.00
N GLN A 321 -9.08 -26.57 -2.68
CA GLN A 321 -10.47 -26.66 -2.22
C GLN A 321 -10.71 -27.74 -1.14
N ILE A 322 -9.69 -28.13 -0.38
CA ILE A 322 -9.80 -29.20 0.62
C ILE A 322 -9.09 -28.76 1.90
N TYR A 323 -9.43 -27.60 2.45
CA TYR A 323 -9.05 -27.32 3.83
C TYR A 323 -10.27 -26.81 4.57
N THR A 324 -10.70 -27.64 5.51
CA THR A 324 -11.67 -27.32 6.55
C THR A 324 -11.50 -25.89 7.04
N GLU A 325 -12.60 -25.20 7.14
CA GLU A 325 -12.73 -23.90 7.80
C GLU A 325 -11.98 -23.98 9.13
N VAL A 326 -10.97 -23.14 9.30
CA VAL A 326 -10.40 -22.89 10.62
C VAL A 326 -11.50 -22.12 11.34
N ALA A 327 -12.06 -22.69 12.41
CA ALA A 327 -13.13 -22.06 13.14
C ALA A 327 -12.66 -20.69 13.66
N ASP A 328 -13.53 -19.68 13.54
CA ASP A 328 -13.25 -18.32 14.01
C ASP A 328 -12.81 -18.30 15.50
N GLU A 329 -13.30 -19.24 16.29
CA GLU A 329 -12.95 -19.46 17.69
C GLU A 329 -11.48 -19.88 17.88
N GLU A 330 -10.93 -20.73 16.99
CA GLU A 330 -9.51 -21.10 17.03
C GLU A 330 -8.61 -19.92 16.73
N ILE A 331 -9.00 -19.05 15.79
CA ILE A 331 -8.26 -17.83 15.48
C ILE A 331 -8.36 -16.87 16.67
N ALA A 332 -9.52 -16.69 17.27
CA ALA A 332 -9.71 -15.85 18.45
C ALA A 332 -8.90 -16.32 19.64
N ALA A 333 -8.80 -17.64 19.87
CA ALA A 333 -7.95 -18.22 20.90
C ALA A 333 -6.46 -17.96 20.63
N ALA A 334 -6.00 -18.18 19.39
CA ALA A 334 -4.63 -17.90 18.99
C ALA A 334 -4.26 -16.41 19.11
N MET A 335 -5.20 -15.50 18.83
CA MET A 335 -5.01 -14.06 19.00
C MET A 335 -4.76 -13.68 20.48
N ARG A 336 -5.44 -14.34 21.41
CA ARG A 336 -5.24 -14.12 22.86
C ARG A 336 -3.89 -14.66 23.35
N LEU A 337 -3.37 -15.70 22.73
CA LEU A 337 -2.06 -16.30 23.07
C LEU A 337 -0.88 -15.61 22.40
N HIS A 338 -1.12 -14.61 21.56
CA HIS A 338 -0.03 -13.89 20.90
C HIS A 338 0.82 -13.13 21.92
N PRO A 339 2.17 -13.14 21.84
CA PRO A 339 3.07 -12.52 22.82
C PRO A 339 2.87 -11.03 23.09
N LEU A 340 2.14 -10.36 22.22
CA LEU A 340 1.80 -8.94 22.35
C LEU A 340 0.29 -8.74 22.59
N ALA A 341 -0.42 -9.75 23.06
CA ALA A 341 -1.86 -9.65 23.28
C ALA A 341 -2.20 -8.75 24.49
N ASP A 342 -1.34 -8.74 25.48
CA ASP A 342 -1.51 -7.98 26.74
C ASP A 342 -0.74 -6.65 26.74
N GLY A 343 0.13 -6.38 25.77
CA GLY A 343 0.86 -5.12 25.61
C GLY A 343 2.31 -5.13 26.05
#